data_597af50fa29b8eea9d1f9d34dff5c449
#
_entry.id   597af50fa29b8eea9d1f9d34dff5c449
#
_cell.length_a   1.000
_cell.length_b   1.000
_cell.length_c   1.000
_cell.angle_alpha   90.00
_cell.angle_beta   90.00
_cell.angle_gamma   90.00
#
_symmetry.space_group_name_H-M   'P 1'
#
loop_
_entity.id
_entity.type
_entity.pdbx_description
1 polymer ?
#
loop_
_entity_poly.entity_id
_entity_poly.type
_entity_poly.pdbx_seq_one_letter_code
_entity_poly.pdbx_strand_id
1 'polypeptide(L)'
;MKDSQKKTFTLKTLTKSSAWDIQENDVFRMWNSAEKDADLKDNFHHYIDVIRTAFEVEEVKIDKPEVIKKMEARGFKVGKIKLDENTQIKMGVKKRPISRVTDLTYENIRHISAAKLVEVLDRNFGGGWDSLSQSIKDIILSGFDISTTTLPAERLRKAGGMYDKMVNEGFEVLEIPKGSWVEAIFAKVKPIVERPKMKFDIDDNDDDPDRDYDEPDREDDYDDDEDEYDEDKLTEESYRTTIDTDPADLDLEAADVADDDDY
;
A
#
# COMPACT_ATOMS: atom_id res chain seq x y z
N MET A 1 1.29 -23.15 -22.81
CA MET A 1 1.27 -22.89 -21.37
C MET A 1 2.63 -22.32 -21.02
N LYS A 2 2.71 -21.02 -20.72
CA LYS A 2 3.96 -20.41 -20.24
C LYS A 2 4.06 -20.76 -18.76
N ASP A 3 5.06 -21.57 -18.40
CA ASP A 3 5.45 -21.76 -17.01
C ASP A 3 5.79 -20.39 -16.43
N SER A 4 4.88 -19.85 -15.63
CA SER A 4 5.16 -18.69 -14.80
C SER A 4 6.20 -19.16 -13.79
N GLN A 5 7.46 -18.81 -14.02
CA GLN A 5 8.53 -18.98 -13.04
C GLN A 5 8.05 -18.36 -11.74
N LYS A 6 7.75 -19.19 -10.74
CA LYS A 6 7.42 -18.75 -9.39
C LYS A 6 8.60 -17.90 -8.91
N LYS A 7 8.39 -16.60 -8.81
CA LYS A 7 9.38 -15.70 -8.19
C LYS A 7 9.64 -16.22 -6.78
N THR A 8 10.86 -16.66 -6.52
CA THR A 8 11.29 -17.04 -5.17
C THR A 8 11.61 -15.76 -4.42
N PHE A 9 10.73 -15.40 -3.48
CA PHE A 9 10.98 -14.27 -2.59
C PHE A 9 11.87 -14.69 -1.42
N THR A 10 12.77 -13.79 -1.02
CA THR A 10 13.57 -13.90 0.21
C THR A 10 13.16 -12.75 1.15
N LEU A 11 13.49 -12.84 2.44
CA LEU A 11 13.20 -11.76 3.38
C LEU A 11 13.82 -10.43 2.94
N LYS A 12 15.05 -10.45 2.42
CA LYS A 12 15.77 -9.26 1.95
C LYS A 12 15.16 -8.59 0.72
N THR A 13 14.48 -9.37 -0.13
CA THR A 13 13.85 -8.86 -1.36
C THR A 13 12.36 -8.60 -1.20
N LEU A 14 11.79 -8.92 -0.03
CA LEU A 14 10.38 -8.72 0.24
C LEU A 14 10.07 -7.24 0.46
N THR A 15 9.07 -6.74 -0.26
CA THR A 15 8.55 -5.38 -0.11
C THR A 15 7.11 -5.42 0.39
N LYS A 16 6.59 -4.29 0.87
CA LYS A 16 5.18 -4.16 1.31
C LYS A 16 4.20 -4.58 0.23
N SER A 17 4.50 -4.29 -1.04
CA SER A 17 3.68 -4.69 -2.18
C SER A 17 3.83 -6.19 -2.47
N SER A 18 5.05 -6.72 -2.62
CA SER A 18 5.27 -8.13 -2.95
C SER A 18 4.83 -9.10 -1.83
N ALA A 19 4.65 -8.61 -0.60
CA ALA A 19 4.07 -9.39 0.49
C ALA A 19 2.64 -9.89 0.20
N TRP A 20 1.93 -9.23 -0.71
CA TRP A 20 0.59 -9.67 -1.14
C TRP A 20 0.61 -10.86 -2.12
N ASP A 21 1.75 -11.14 -2.77
CA ASP A 21 1.92 -12.27 -3.71
C ASP A 21 2.20 -13.59 -3.02
N ILE A 22 2.71 -13.56 -1.77
CA ILE A 22 3.10 -14.76 -1.04
C ILE A 22 1.96 -15.33 -0.19
N GLN A 23 2.12 -16.60 0.21
CA GLN A 23 1.21 -17.30 1.10
C GLN A 23 1.85 -17.51 2.48
N GLU A 24 1.05 -17.93 3.48
CA GLU A 24 1.53 -18.13 4.86
C GLU A 24 2.70 -19.11 4.93
N ASN A 25 2.68 -20.18 4.12
CA ASN A 25 3.77 -21.17 4.07
C ASN A 25 5.06 -20.56 3.51
N ASP A 26 4.94 -19.59 2.59
CA ASP A 26 6.10 -18.92 2.01
C ASP A 26 6.80 -18.06 3.05
N VAL A 27 6.04 -17.45 3.97
CA VAL A 27 6.60 -16.69 5.09
C VAL A 27 7.55 -17.58 5.91
N PHE A 28 7.08 -18.75 6.36
CA PHE A 28 7.92 -19.67 7.14
C PHE A 28 9.12 -20.19 6.34
N ARG A 29 8.94 -20.45 5.04
CA ARG A 29 10.03 -20.88 4.16
C ARG A 29 11.12 -19.82 4.04
N MET A 30 10.74 -18.55 3.88
CA MET A 30 11.69 -17.43 3.81
C MET A 30 12.50 -17.29 5.11
N TRP A 31 11.84 -17.41 6.28
CA TRP A 31 12.53 -17.40 7.57
C TRP A 31 13.52 -18.55 7.69
N ASN A 32 13.12 -19.77 7.35
CA ASN A 32 13.99 -20.92 7.39
C ASN A 32 15.18 -20.81 6.43
N SER A 33 14.98 -20.18 5.27
CA SER A 33 16.05 -19.97 4.30
C SER A 33 17.06 -18.90 4.77
N ALA A 34 16.61 -17.95 5.58
CA ALA A 34 17.43 -16.87 6.14
C ALA A 34 18.08 -17.22 7.48
N GLU A 35 17.90 -18.44 8.00
CA GLU A 35 18.44 -18.88 9.32
C GLU A 35 19.95 -18.63 9.48
N LYS A 36 20.70 -18.63 8.37
CA LYS A 36 22.15 -18.43 8.36
C LYS A 36 22.59 -16.96 8.18
N ASP A 37 21.64 -16.06 7.97
CA ASP A 37 21.94 -14.64 7.79
C ASP A 37 22.29 -13.99 9.14
N ALA A 38 23.49 -13.44 9.26
CA ALA A 38 23.97 -12.82 10.50
C ALA A 38 23.09 -11.65 10.95
N ASP A 39 22.50 -10.92 9.99
CA ASP A 39 21.72 -9.70 10.24
C ASP A 39 20.23 -9.99 10.49
N LEU A 40 19.83 -11.26 10.56
CA LEU A 40 18.43 -11.65 10.64
C LEU A 40 17.74 -11.11 11.89
N LYS A 41 18.44 -11.20 13.02
CA LYS A 41 17.94 -10.75 14.33
C LYS A 41 17.79 -9.23 14.39
N ASP A 42 18.77 -8.51 13.88
CA ASP A 42 18.79 -7.04 13.90
C ASP A 42 17.69 -6.46 13.01
N ASN A 43 17.40 -7.12 11.88
CA ASN A 43 16.35 -6.71 10.96
C ASN A 43 14.98 -7.36 11.22
N PHE A 44 14.82 -8.12 12.30
CA PHE A 44 13.58 -8.84 12.61
C PHE A 44 12.34 -7.96 12.58
N HIS A 45 12.37 -6.82 13.26
CA HIS A 45 11.24 -5.90 13.33
C HIS A 45 10.87 -5.35 11.93
N HIS A 46 11.87 -5.00 11.12
CA HIS A 46 11.64 -4.54 9.76
C HIS A 46 10.94 -5.60 8.91
N TYR A 47 11.42 -6.84 8.93
CA TYR A 47 10.78 -7.93 8.17
C TYR A 47 9.37 -8.24 8.64
N ILE A 48 9.14 -8.23 9.96
CA ILE A 48 7.80 -8.41 10.53
C ILE A 48 6.87 -7.28 10.09
N ASP A 49 7.31 -6.04 10.06
CA ASP A 49 6.48 -4.90 9.63
C ASP A 49 6.12 -4.99 8.14
N VAL A 50 7.06 -5.43 7.29
CA VAL A 50 6.75 -5.73 5.87
C VAL A 50 5.71 -6.84 5.76
N ILE A 51 5.88 -7.94 6.50
CA ILE A 51 4.94 -9.06 6.49
C ILE A 51 3.56 -8.64 7.02
N ARG A 52 3.51 -7.81 8.06
CA ARG A 52 2.26 -7.29 8.64
C ARG A 52 1.41 -6.47 7.69
N THR A 53 1.96 -5.96 6.60
CA THR A 53 1.14 -5.26 5.59
C THR A 53 0.12 -6.19 4.94
N ALA A 54 0.48 -7.45 4.68
CA ALA A 54 -0.37 -8.43 4.01
C ALA A 54 -0.89 -9.54 4.94
N PHE A 55 -0.33 -9.65 6.15
CA PHE A 55 -0.68 -10.72 7.10
C PHE A 55 -0.99 -10.17 8.50
N GLU A 56 -1.85 -10.88 9.21
CA GLU A 56 -1.97 -10.82 10.66
C GLU A 56 -0.89 -11.72 11.25
N VAL A 57 -0.06 -11.18 12.16
CA VAL A 57 1.04 -11.91 12.79
C VAL A 57 0.88 -11.83 14.29
N GLU A 58 0.75 -12.99 14.94
CA GLU A 58 0.62 -13.13 16.40
C GLU A 58 1.74 -14.04 16.92
N GLU A 59 2.42 -13.62 17.99
CA GLU A 59 3.41 -14.45 18.67
C GLU A 59 2.71 -15.46 19.59
N VAL A 60 3.13 -16.72 19.53
CA VAL A 60 2.64 -17.79 20.41
C VAL A 60 3.49 -17.81 21.69
N LYS A 61 3.08 -17.06 22.71
CA LYS A 61 3.79 -16.97 24.00
C LYS A 61 3.75 -18.26 24.81
N ILE A 62 2.69 -19.07 24.64
CA ILE A 62 2.47 -20.31 25.39
C ILE A 62 2.37 -21.46 24.39
N ASP A 63 3.37 -22.32 24.38
CA ASP A 63 3.43 -23.50 23.48
C ASP A 63 2.60 -24.68 24.04
N LYS A 64 1.28 -24.48 24.09
CA LYS A 64 0.32 -25.53 24.44
C LYS A 64 -0.49 -25.93 23.20
N PRO A 65 -0.77 -27.24 23.01
CA PRO A 65 -1.53 -27.70 21.85
C PRO A 65 -2.93 -27.10 21.75
N GLU A 66 -3.55 -26.75 22.87
CA GLU A 66 -4.85 -26.09 22.92
C GLU A 66 -4.80 -24.65 22.37
N VAL A 67 -3.71 -23.92 22.65
CA VAL A 67 -3.51 -22.55 22.14
C VAL A 67 -3.30 -22.61 20.63
N ILE A 68 -2.48 -23.54 20.15
CA ILE A 68 -2.22 -23.75 18.73
C ILE A 68 -3.52 -24.08 18.00
N LYS A 69 -4.30 -25.04 18.49
CA LYS A 69 -5.60 -25.41 17.90
C LYS A 69 -6.58 -24.23 17.84
N LYS A 70 -6.61 -23.37 18.88
CA LYS A 70 -7.44 -22.15 18.87
C LYS A 70 -6.97 -21.15 17.80
N MET A 71 -5.67 -21.00 17.60
CA MET A 71 -5.13 -20.13 16.53
C MET A 71 -5.45 -20.69 15.15
N GLU A 72 -5.25 -21.99 14.96
CA GLU A 72 -5.60 -22.69 13.70
C GLU A 72 -7.10 -22.59 13.40
N ALA A 73 -7.96 -22.70 14.41
CA ALA A 73 -9.42 -22.51 14.25
C ALA A 73 -9.78 -21.05 13.84
N ARG A 74 -8.95 -20.05 14.20
CA ARG A 74 -9.06 -18.65 13.72
C ARG A 74 -8.47 -18.45 12.33
N GLY A 75 -7.91 -19.50 11.71
CA GLY A 75 -7.32 -19.49 10.37
C GLY A 75 -5.85 -19.10 10.33
N PHE A 76 -5.15 -19.05 11.49
CA PHE A 76 -3.70 -18.86 11.51
C PHE A 76 -2.97 -20.17 11.16
N LYS A 77 -1.91 -20.06 10.39
CA LYS A 77 -0.90 -21.10 10.29
C LYS A 77 0.19 -20.83 11.30
N VAL A 78 0.48 -21.81 12.14
CA VAL A 78 1.46 -21.69 13.22
C VAL A 78 2.74 -22.40 12.81
N GLY A 79 3.85 -21.70 12.94
CA GLY A 79 5.17 -22.22 12.62
C GLY A 79 6.23 -21.69 13.58
N LYS A 80 7.42 -22.31 13.52
CA LYS A 80 8.59 -21.90 14.27
C LYS A 80 9.52 -21.16 13.33
N ILE A 81 10.10 -20.06 13.81
CA ILE A 81 11.15 -19.32 13.14
C ILE A 81 12.37 -19.25 14.04
N LYS A 82 13.52 -19.40 13.47
CA LYS A 82 14.81 -19.23 14.16
C LYS A 82 15.36 -17.87 13.79
N LEU A 83 15.76 -17.10 14.79
CA LEU A 83 16.39 -15.80 14.63
C LEU A 83 17.92 -15.90 14.75
N ASP A 84 18.39 -16.79 15.62
CA ASP A 84 19.79 -17.15 15.80
C ASP A 84 19.88 -18.60 16.33
N GLU A 85 21.11 -19.06 16.62
CA GLU A 85 21.34 -20.43 17.12
C GLU A 85 20.57 -20.72 18.43
N ASN A 86 20.35 -19.71 19.27
CA ASN A 86 19.76 -19.85 20.60
C ASN A 86 18.33 -19.29 20.71
N THR A 87 17.88 -18.50 19.72
CA THR A 87 16.58 -17.82 19.78
C THR A 87 15.63 -18.38 18.75
N GLN A 88 14.60 -19.06 19.23
CA GLN A 88 13.50 -19.57 18.41
C GLN A 88 12.17 -18.96 18.88
N ILE A 89 11.40 -18.44 17.95
CA ILE A 89 10.07 -17.88 18.22
C ILE A 89 9.02 -18.71 17.48
N LYS A 90 7.88 -18.93 18.13
CA LYS A 90 6.72 -19.54 17.50
C LYS A 90 5.71 -18.45 17.18
N MET A 91 5.28 -18.38 15.93
CA MET A 91 4.31 -17.37 15.50
C MET A 91 3.18 -17.99 14.67
N GLY A 92 2.02 -17.36 14.74
CA GLY A 92 0.90 -17.58 13.85
C GLY A 92 0.85 -16.50 12.78
N VAL A 93 0.65 -16.93 11.55
CA VAL A 93 0.54 -16.04 10.37
C VAL A 93 -0.76 -16.35 9.65
N LYS A 94 -1.53 -15.31 9.31
CA LYS A 94 -2.79 -15.42 8.57
C LYS A 94 -2.88 -14.29 7.56
N LYS A 95 -3.18 -14.60 6.30
CA LYS A 95 -3.32 -13.60 5.27
C LYS A 95 -4.51 -12.68 5.55
N ARG A 96 -4.30 -11.36 5.43
CA ARG A 96 -5.37 -10.38 5.61
C ARG A 96 -6.38 -10.48 4.47
N PRO A 97 -7.68 -10.65 4.74
CA PRO A 97 -8.69 -10.64 3.71
C PRO A 97 -8.92 -9.20 3.21
N ILE A 98 -9.06 -9.02 1.90
CA ILE A 98 -9.55 -7.79 1.29
C ILE A 98 -11.05 -7.98 1.07
N SER A 99 -11.88 -7.37 1.92
CA SER A 99 -13.32 -7.56 1.92
C SER A 99 -14.13 -6.26 1.84
N ARG A 100 -13.52 -5.13 2.17
CA ARG A 100 -14.15 -3.81 2.17
C ARG A 100 -13.34 -2.85 1.31
N VAL A 101 -13.98 -1.79 0.84
CA VAL A 101 -13.28 -0.73 0.08
C VAL A 101 -12.19 -0.04 0.91
N THR A 102 -12.34 0.00 2.22
CA THR A 102 -11.33 0.55 3.16
C THR A 102 -10.10 -0.35 3.34
N ASP A 103 -10.16 -1.61 2.90
CA ASP A 103 -9.02 -2.53 2.94
C ASP A 103 -8.11 -2.34 1.71
N LEU A 104 -8.56 -1.55 0.72
CA LEU A 104 -7.80 -1.28 -0.49
C LEU A 104 -6.69 -0.27 -0.19
N THR A 105 -5.48 -0.57 -0.65
CA THR A 105 -4.29 0.27 -0.52
C THR A 105 -3.49 0.26 -1.83
N TYR A 106 -2.58 1.20 -2.01
CA TYR A 106 -1.69 1.23 -3.18
C TYR A 106 -0.78 -0.01 -3.26
N GLU A 107 -0.50 -0.66 -2.12
CA GLU A 107 0.31 -1.88 -2.05
C GLU A 107 -0.45 -3.12 -2.52
N ASN A 108 -1.78 -3.21 -2.23
CA ASN A 108 -2.54 -4.42 -2.51
C ASN A 108 -3.40 -4.37 -3.77
N ILE A 109 -3.73 -3.18 -4.27
CA ILE A 109 -4.67 -3.00 -5.39
C ILE A 109 -4.26 -3.75 -6.66
N ARG A 110 -2.96 -3.89 -6.91
CA ARG A 110 -2.42 -4.59 -8.09
C ARG A 110 -2.34 -6.11 -7.93
N HIS A 111 -2.63 -6.62 -6.72
CA HIS A 111 -2.58 -8.04 -6.37
C HIS A 111 -3.97 -8.68 -6.26
N ILE A 112 -5.03 -7.94 -6.60
CA ILE A 112 -6.40 -8.46 -6.69
C ILE A 112 -6.86 -8.52 -8.14
N SER A 113 -7.79 -9.44 -8.43
CA SER A 113 -8.42 -9.53 -9.75
C SER A 113 -9.56 -8.51 -9.90
N ALA A 114 -9.96 -8.23 -11.15
CA ALA A 114 -11.13 -7.38 -11.41
C ALA A 114 -12.42 -7.96 -10.78
N ALA A 115 -12.60 -9.26 -10.82
CA ALA A 115 -13.73 -9.93 -10.15
C ALA A 115 -13.71 -9.71 -8.64
N LYS A 116 -12.51 -9.73 -8.01
CA LYS A 116 -12.38 -9.44 -6.57
C LYS A 116 -12.67 -7.98 -6.25
N LEU A 117 -12.25 -7.05 -7.11
CA LEU A 117 -12.60 -5.64 -6.95
C LEU A 117 -14.12 -5.43 -7.03
N VAL A 118 -14.79 -6.04 -8.02
CA VAL A 118 -16.26 -6.00 -8.18
C VAL A 118 -16.95 -6.53 -6.92
N GLU A 119 -16.50 -7.67 -6.36
CA GLU A 119 -17.02 -8.21 -5.10
C GLU A 119 -16.87 -7.23 -3.92
N VAL A 120 -15.72 -6.56 -3.82
CA VAL A 120 -15.44 -5.57 -2.76
C VAL A 120 -16.34 -4.34 -2.93
N LEU A 121 -16.56 -3.87 -4.15
CA LEU A 121 -17.44 -2.75 -4.46
C LEU A 121 -18.92 -3.09 -4.20
N ASP A 122 -19.36 -4.31 -4.54
CA ASP A 122 -20.73 -4.78 -4.28
C ASP A 122 -21.03 -4.78 -2.77
N ARG A 123 -20.07 -5.16 -1.94
CA ARG A 123 -20.20 -5.12 -0.48
C ARG A 123 -20.24 -3.71 0.11
N ASN A 124 -20.00 -2.68 -0.66
CA ASN A 124 -20.08 -1.27 -0.23
C ASN A 124 -21.53 -0.74 -0.22
N PHE A 125 -22.49 -1.59 0.11
CA PHE A 125 -23.89 -1.25 0.37
C PHE A 125 -24.62 -0.50 -0.76
N GLY A 126 -24.27 -0.77 -2.03
CA GLY A 126 -25.01 -0.23 -3.18
C GLY A 126 -24.89 1.28 -3.40
N GLY A 127 -23.92 1.93 -2.73
CA GLY A 127 -23.73 3.39 -2.88
C GLY A 127 -23.23 3.82 -4.26
N GLY A 128 -22.72 2.87 -5.08
CA GLY A 128 -22.17 3.14 -6.39
C GLY A 128 -20.80 3.81 -6.37
N TRP A 129 -20.32 4.14 -7.56
CA TRP A 129 -19.00 4.75 -7.73
C TRP A 129 -18.88 6.12 -7.05
N ASP A 130 -19.95 6.93 -7.14
CA ASP A 130 -19.93 8.30 -6.62
C ASP A 130 -19.92 8.38 -5.10
N SER A 131 -20.33 7.32 -4.41
CA SER A 131 -20.30 7.25 -2.94
C SER A 131 -18.89 7.02 -2.37
N LEU A 132 -17.93 6.63 -3.20
CA LEU A 132 -16.56 6.39 -2.78
C LEU A 132 -15.82 7.72 -2.55
N SER A 133 -15.01 7.78 -1.50
CA SER A 133 -14.11 8.91 -1.28
C SER A 133 -13.09 9.03 -2.41
N GLN A 134 -12.59 10.24 -2.66
CA GLN A 134 -11.60 10.46 -3.72
C GLN A 134 -10.35 9.61 -3.52
N SER A 135 -9.87 9.47 -2.30
CA SER A 135 -8.69 8.65 -1.99
C SER A 135 -8.88 7.17 -2.38
N ILE A 136 -10.07 6.60 -2.15
CA ILE A 136 -10.39 5.22 -2.56
C ILE A 136 -10.48 5.13 -4.09
N LYS A 137 -11.10 6.12 -4.75
CA LYS A 137 -11.13 6.18 -6.22
C LYS A 137 -9.72 6.20 -6.81
N ASP A 138 -8.82 7.02 -6.25
CA ASP A 138 -7.43 7.12 -6.72
C ASP A 138 -6.66 5.81 -6.54
N ILE A 139 -6.84 5.13 -5.41
CA ILE A 139 -6.28 3.79 -5.19
C ILE A 139 -6.77 2.81 -6.26
N ILE A 140 -8.09 2.74 -6.49
CA ILE A 140 -8.66 1.83 -7.49
C ILE A 140 -8.14 2.17 -8.89
N LEU A 141 -8.16 3.45 -9.26
CA LEU A 141 -7.69 3.92 -10.57
C LEU A 141 -6.17 3.70 -10.78
N SER A 142 -5.39 3.54 -9.72
CA SER A 142 -3.96 3.21 -9.85
C SER A 142 -3.72 1.80 -10.37
N GLY A 143 -4.66 0.86 -10.14
CA GLY A 143 -4.54 -0.55 -10.54
C GLY A 143 -5.52 -1.00 -11.62
N PHE A 144 -6.61 -0.25 -11.83
CA PHE A 144 -7.70 -0.66 -12.72
C PHE A 144 -8.12 0.44 -13.69
N ASP A 145 -8.54 0.03 -14.87
CA ASP A 145 -9.32 0.86 -15.79
C ASP A 145 -10.79 0.72 -15.39
N ILE A 146 -11.39 1.85 -15.02
CA ILE A 146 -12.80 1.92 -14.58
C ILE A 146 -13.59 2.75 -15.58
N SER A 147 -14.75 2.23 -15.96
CA SER A 147 -15.76 2.95 -16.71
C SER A 147 -17.10 2.80 -16.02
N THR A 148 -17.84 3.89 -15.87
CA THR A 148 -19.14 3.90 -15.21
C THR A 148 -20.22 4.43 -16.15
N THR A 149 -21.41 3.87 -16.08
CA THR A 149 -22.57 4.37 -16.82
C THR A 149 -23.86 4.13 -16.03
N THR A 150 -24.82 5.00 -16.19
CA THR A 150 -26.15 4.83 -15.58
C THR A 150 -27.19 4.85 -16.69
N LEU A 151 -27.84 3.72 -16.92
CA LEU A 151 -28.80 3.51 -18.00
C LEU A 151 -30.03 2.74 -17.49
N PRO A 152 -31.17 2.84 -18.14
CA PRO A 152 -32.26 1.90 -17.94
C PRO A 152 -31.82 0.47 -18.23
N ALA A 153 -32.25 -0.50 -17.41
CA ALA A 153 -31.79 -1.90 -17.49
C ALA A 153 -31.90 -2.51 -18.90
N GLU A 154 -32.99 -2.19 -19.60
CA GLU A 154 -33.26 -2.65 -21.00
C GLU A 154 -32.21 -2.10 -21.99
N ARG A 155 -31.77 -0.84 -21.80
CA ARG A 155 -30.74 -0.22 -22.65
C ARG A 155 -29.36 -0.74 -22.36
N LEU A 156 -29.04 -1.01 -21.08
CA LEU A 156 -27.75 -1.54 -20.67
C LEU A 156 -27.50 -2.89 -21.33
N ARG A 157 -28.50 -3.79 -21.31
CA ARG A 157 -28.39 -5.16 -21.82
C ARG A 157 -28.83 -5.34 -23.28
N LYS A 158 -28.92 -4.25 -24.04
CA LYS A 158 -29.23 -4.33 -25.47
C LYS A 158 -28.10 -5.11 -26.19
N ALA A 159 -28.45 -6.13 -26.96
CA ALA A 159 -27.53 -6.94 -27.74
C ALA A 159 -26.62 -6.07 -28.62
N GLY A 160 -25.30 -6.31 -28.55
CA GLY A 160 -24.28 -5.52 -29.25
C GLY A 160 -24.07 -4.12 -28.67
N GLY A 161 -24.67 -3.84 -27.51
CA GLY A 161 -24.54 -2.58 -26.79
C GLY A 161 -23.21 -2.43 -26.04
N MET A 162 -23.17 -1.42 -25.18
CA MET A 162 -21.96 -1.11 -24.38
C MET A 162 -21.58 -2.27 -23.45
N TYR A 163 -22.56 -2.93 -22.82
CA TYR A 163 -22.34 -4.06 -21.94
C TYR A 163 -21.57 -5.19 -22.63
N ASP A 164 -22.10 -5.65 -23.78
CA ASP A 164 -21.46 -6.75 -24.53
C ASP A 164 -20.05 -6.37 -25.00
N LYS A 165 -19.82 -5.11 -25.40
CA LYS A 165 -18.51 -4.63 -25.82
C LYS A 165 -17.51 -4.68 -24.67
N MET A 166 -17.87 -4.14 -23.51
CA MET A 166 -16.97 -4.09 -22.34
C MET A 166 -16.66 -5.50 -21.82
N VAL A 167 -17.67 -6.39 -21.77
CA VAL A 167 -17.44 -7.80 -21.37
C VAL A 167 -16.51 -8.50 -22.37
N ASN A 168 -16.71 -8.32 -23.68
CA ASN A 168 -15.84 -8.88 -24.70
C ASN A 168 -14.42 -8.31 -24.66
N GLU A 169 -14.22 -7.09 -24.19
CA GLU A 169 -12.94 -6.47 -23.95
C GLU A 169 -12.26 -6.96 -22.65
N GLY A 170 -12.96 -7.80 -21.87
CA GLY A 170 -12.44 -8.42 -20.64
C GLY A 170 -12.63 -7.56 -19.38
N PHE A 171 -13.64 -6.69 -19.37
CA PHE A 171 -14.07 -6.01 -18.16
C PHE A 171 -15.01 -6.90 -17.34
N GLU A 172 -14.82 -6.89 -16.02
CA GLU A 172 -15.79 -7.38 -15.06
C GLU A 172 -16.81 -6.27 -14.76
N VAL A 173 -18.06 -6.65 -14.48
CA VAL A 173 -19.15 -5.68 -14.35
C VAL A 173 -19.84 -5.83 -13.02
N LEU A 174 -20.07 -4.70 -12.34
CA LEU A 174 -20.97 -4.57 -11.21
C LEU A 174 -22.20 -3.78 -11.64
N GLU A 175 -23.37 -4.35 -11.46
CA GLU A 175 -24.65 -3.69 -11.71
C GLU A 175 -25.31 -3.32 -10.38
N ILE A 176 -25.56 -2.03 -10.18
CA ILE A 176 -26.21 -1.50 -8.97
C ILE A 176 -27.57 -0.94 -9.37
N PRO A 177 -28.67 -1.56 -8.94
CA PRO A 177 -30.01 -1.06 -9.26
C PRO A 177 -30.30 0.26 -8.51
N LYS A 178 -30.73 1.27 -9.26
CA LYS A 178 -31.17 2.58 -8.77
C LYS A 178 -32.59 2.87 -9.28
N GLY A 179 -33.57 2.18 -8.70
CA GLY A 179 -34.97 2.26 -9.16
C GLY A 179 -35.15 1.68 -10.57
N SER A 180 -35.59 2.49 -11.55
CA SER A 180 -35.73 2.10 -12.97
C SER A 180 -34.43 2.15 -13.76
N TRP A 181 -33.36 2.65 -13.16
CA TRP A 181 -32.03 2.76 -13.75
C TRP A 181 -31.08 1.76 -13.11
N VAL A 182 -30.01 1.43 -13.82
CA VAL A 182 -28.90 0.61 -13.32
C VAL A 182 -27.61 1.38 -13.52
N GLU A 183 -26.85 1.55 -12.47
CA GLU A 183 -25.45 1.97 -12.56
C GLU A 183 -24.61 0.74 -12.83
N ALA A 184 -23.90 0.73 -13.94
CA ALA A 184 -22.92 -0.31 -14.27
C ALA A 184 -21.51 0.24 -14.08
N ILE A 185 -20.71 -0.47 -13.29
CA ILE A 185 -19.30 -0.19 -13.05
C ILE A 185 -18.50 -1.29 -13.73
N PHE A 186 -17.72 -0.94 -14.73
CA PHE A 186 -16.86 -1.84 -15.48
C PHE A 186 -15.43 -1.71 -14.95
N ALA A 187 -14.81 -2.82 -14.62
CA ALA A 187 -13.46 -2.85 -14.05
C ALA A 187 -12.56 -3.83 -14.82
N LYS A 188 -11.37 -3.38 -15.20
CA LYS A 188 -10.34 -4.20 -15.85
C LYS A 188 -8.99 -3.89 -15.24
N VAL A 189 -8.19 -4.93 -14.98
CA VAL A 189 -6.84 -4.76 -14.45
C VAL A 189 -5.96 -4.03 -15.45
N LYS A 190 -5.29 -2.96 -15.03
CA LYS A 190 -4.31 -2.26 -15.86
C LYS A 190 -3.11 -3.16 -16.14
N PRO A 191 -2.60 -3.19 -17.38
CA PRO A 191 -1.38 -3.90 -17.68
C PRO A 191 -0.21 -3.33 -16.87
N ILE A 192 0.64 -4.20 -16.36
CA ILE A 192 1.89 -3.80 -15.71
C ILE A 192 2.83 -3.30 -16.80
N VAL A 193 3.06 -1.99 -16.85
CA VAL A 193 4.10 -1.42 -17.71
C VAL A 193 5.43 -1.67 -17.00
N GLU A 194 6.17 -2.67 -17.45
CA GLU A 194 7.56 -2.86 -17.03
C GLU A 194 8.36 -1.64 -17.51
N ARG A 195 8.84 -0.83 -16.56
CA ARG A 195 9.78 0.23 -16.92
C ARG A 195 11.02 -0.44 -17.48
N PRO A 196 11.51 -0.03 -18.67
CA PRO A 196 12.75 -0.56 -19.18
C PRO A 196 13.83 -0.34 -18.12
N LYS A 197 14.50 -1.41 -17.72
CA LYS A 197 15.68 -1.31 -16.88
C LYS A 197 16.70 -0.51 -17.66
N MET A 198 16.95 0.75 -17.27
CA MET A 198 18.08 1.48 -17.78
C MET A 198 19.31 0.66 -17.41
N LYS A 199 19.92 0.04 -18.41
CA LYS A 199 21.26 -0.46 -18.25
C LYS A 199 22.14 0.78 -18.22
N PHE A 200 22.60 1.15 -17.05
CA PHE A 200 23.77 1.99 -16.93
C PHE A 200 24.92 1.06 -17.32
N ASP A 201 25.33 1.12 -18.59
CA ASP A 201 26.61 0.61 -19.00
C ASP A 201 27.62 1.54 -18.30
N ILE A 202 28.04 1.15 -17.10
CA ILE A 202 29.24 1.71 -16.47
C ILE A 202 30.35 1.13 -17.34
N ASP A 203 30.88 1.96 -18.24
CA ASP A 203 32.13 1.65 -18.94
C ASP A 203 33.23 1.57 -17.87
N ASP A 204 33.47 0.36 -17.38
CA ASP A 204 34.59 0.04 -16.47
C ASP A 204 35.96 0.15 -17.19
N ASN A 205 36.06 0.95 -18.24
CA ASN A 205 37.29 1.17 -19.03
C ASN A 205 38.04 2.45 -18.65
N ASP A 206 37.82 3.00 -17.45
CA ASP A 206 38.65 4.12 -16.95
C ASP A 206 39.82 3.65 -16.05
N ASP A 207 40.28 2.40 -16.19
CA ASP A 207 41.63 2.00 -15.75
C ASP A 207 42.67 2.45 -16.79
N ASP A 208 42.83 3.78 -16.93
CA ASP A 208 44.02 4.38 -17.53
C ASP A 208 44.95 4.84 -16.38
N PRO A 209 45.95 4.03 -16.03
CA PRO A 209 46.87 4.35 -14.90
C PRO A 209 47.87 5.50 -15.23
N ASP A 210 47.81 6.07 -16.46
CA ASP A 210 48.80 7.07 -16.93
C ASP A 210 48.16 8.47 -17.17
N ARG A 211 47.04 8.79 -16.56
CA ARG A 211 46.58 10.18 -16.49
C ARG A 211 47.40 10.95 -15.46
N ASP A 212 48.51 11.50 -15.91
CA ASP A 212 49.19 12.60 -15.24
C ASP A 212 48.19 13.75 -15.05
N TYR A 213 47.70 13.91 -13.83
CA TYR A 213 46.97 15.13 -13.43
C TYR A 213 48.02 16.23 -13.27
N ASP A 214 48.26 16.98 -14.34
CA ASP A 214 48.82 18.32 -14.24
C ASP A 214 47.77 19.15 -13.44
N GLU A 215 48.04 19.24 -12.13
CA GLU A 215 47.32 20.18 -11.26
C GLU A 215 47.70 21.61 -11.72
N PRO A 216 46.76 22.42 -12.23
CA PRO A 216 47.03 23.84 -12.37
C PRO A 216 47.14 24.45 -10.96
N ASP A 217 48.29 25.03 -10.66
CA ASP A 217 48.51 25.89 -9.52
C ASP A 217 47.37 26.93 -9.41
N ARG A 218 46.38 26.62 -8.61
CA ARG A 218 45.40 27.60 -8.14
C ARG A 218 45.94 28.15 -6.86
N GLU A 219 46.47 29.38 -6.97
CA GLU A 219 46.70 30.26 -5.82
C GLU A 219 45.34 30.43 -5.12
N ASP A 220 45.23 29.87 -3.92
CA ASP A 220 44.09 30.00 -3.03
C ASP A 220 44.10 31.43 -2.46
N ASP A 221 43.40 32.36 -3.14
CA ASP A 221 42.87 33.58 -2.51
C ASP A 221 41.54 33.18 -1.83
N TYR A 222 41.66 32.65 -0.60
CA TYR A 222 40.55 32.59 0.32
C TYR A 222 40.41 33.94 0.97
N ASP A 223 39.53 34.79 0.40
CA ASP A 223 38.92 35.85 1.15
C ASP A 223 38.04 35.26 2.23
N ASP A 224 38.53 35.34 3.46
CA ASP A 224 37.92 34.94 4.69
C ASP A 224 36.80 35.94 5.06
N ASP A 225 35.70 35.91 4.27
CA ASP A 225 34.47 36.59 4.69
C ASP A 225 33.76 35.60 5.65
N GLU A 226 34.08 35.76 6.94
CA GLU A 226 33.32 35.19 8.06
C GLU A 226 31.89 35.82 8.02
N ASP A 227 31.01 35.26 7.16
CA ASP A 227 29.58 35.40 7.33
C ASP A 227 29.17 34.55 8.55
N GLU A 228 29.15 35.24 9.68
CA GLU A 228 28.61 34.78 10.95
C GLU A 228 27.13 34.41 10.72
N TYR A 229 26.86 33.14 10.38
CA TYR A 229 25.51 32.58 10.32
C TYR A 229 24.94 32.57 11.73
N ASP A 230 24.13 33.61 12.01
CA ASP A 230 23.38 33.75 13.25
C ASP A 230 22.25 32.72 13.29
N GLU A 231 22.57 31.47 13.77
CA GLU A 231 21.62 30.38 13.91
C GLU A 231 20.43 30.72 14.81
N ASP A 232 20.57 31.71 15.69
CA ASP A 232 19.51 32.15 16.59
C ASP A 232 18.41 32.95 15.88
N LYS A 233 18.70 33.61 14.76
CA LYS A 233 17.68 34.34 13.98
C LYS A 233 16.78 33.40 13.18
N LEU A 234 17.30 32.29 12.69
CA LEU A 234 16.49 31.32 11.93
C LEU A 234 15.50 30.55 12.81
N THR A 235 15.79 30.38 14.11
CA THR A 235 14.89 29.73 15.05
C THR A 235 13.76 30.67 15.51
N GLU A 236 13.98 31.97 15.68
CA GLU A 236 12.92 32.90 16.09
C GLU A 236 11.89 33.19 14.98
N GLU A 237 12.31 33.23 13.70
CA GLU A 237 11.36 33.45 12.58
C GLU A 237 10.51 32.20 12.27
N SER A 238 10.98 31.00 12.54
CA SER A 238 10.22 29.79 12.29
C SER A 238 9.09 29.56 13.30
N TYR A 239 9.14 30.18 14.47
CA TYR A 239 8.10 30.11 15.51
C TYR A 239 7.10 31.29 15.48
N ARG A 240 7.28 32.27 14.61
CA ARG A 240 6.24 33.26 14.31
C ARG A 240 5.23 32.64 13.33
N THR A 241 4.46 31.68 13.80
CA THR A 241 3.17 31.37 13.17
C THR A 241 2.28 32.59 13.42
N THR A 242 1.95 33.27 12.33
CA THR A 242 0.96 34.34 12.27
C THR A 242 -0.44 33.78 12.58
N ILE A 243 -0.71 33.54 13.83
CA ILE A 243 -2.06 33.44 14.39
C ILE A 243 -2.05 34.40 15.59
N ASP A 244 -1.92 35.73 15.28
CA ASP A 244 -2.37 36.79 16.16
C ASP A 244 -3.89 36.88 15.97
N THR A 245 -4.62 35.89 16.45
CA THR A 245 -6.04 36.03 16.74
C THR A 245 -6.11 36.32 18.22
N ASP A 246 -6.29 37.59 18.56
CA ASP A 246 -6.56 38.05 19.92
C ASP A 246 -7.75 37.23 20.44
N PRO A 247 -7.61 36.52 21.57
CA PRO A 247 -8.72 35.72 22.15
C PRO A 247 -9.93 36.61 22.53
N ALA A 248 -9.82 37.92 22.48
CA ALA A 248 -10.94 38.88 22.66
C ALA A 248 -11.83 39.00 21.40
N ASP A 249 -11.38 38.58 20.21
CA ASP A 249 -12.17 38.66 18.97
C ASP A 249 -13.04 37.39 18.72
N LEU A 250 -13.03 36.45 19.63
CA LEU A 250 -13.97 35.33 19.64
C LEU A 250 -15.20 35.68 20.50
N ASP A 251 -15.96 36.69 20.10
CA ASP A 251 -17.32 36.88 20.58
C ASP A 251 -18.19 35.71 20.06
N LEU A 252 -18.23 34.65 20.86
CA LEU A 252 -19.26 33.61 20.75
C LEU A 252 -20.57 34.26 21.18
N GLU A 253 -21.34 34.78 20.21
CA GLU A 253 -22.76 35.04 20.40
C GLU A 253 -23.41 33.73 20.86
N ALA A 254 -23.68 33.63 22.14
CA ALA A 254 -24.54 32.61 22.70
C ALA A 254 -25.93 32.84 22.11
N ALA A 255 -26.30 31.99 21.17
CA ALA A 255 -27.66 31.91 20.66
C ALA A 255 -28.56 31.52 21.84
N ASP A 256 -29.36 32.47 22.32
CA ASP A 256 -30.48 32.25 23.22
C ASP A 256 -31.41 31.19 22.58
N VAL A 257 -31.34 29.98 23.12
CA VAL A 257 -32.38 28.97 22.88
C VAL A 257 -33.58 29.40 23.70
N ALA A 258 -34.54 30.04 23.08
CA ALA A 258 -35.84 30.30 23.65
C ALA A 258 -36.54 28.94 23.88
N ASP A 259 -36.77 28.62 25.12
CA ASP A 259 -37.76 27.64 25.59
C ASP A 259 -39.15 28.10 25.13
N ASP A 260 -39.72 27.42 24.13
CA ASP A 260 -41.14 27.44 23.83
C ASP A 260 -41.74 26.11 24.31
N ASP A 261 -42.02 26.06 25.62
CA ASP A 261 -43.10 25.28 26.18
C ASP A 261 -44.42 25.99 25.85
N ASP A 262 -45.24 25.40 24.97
CA ASP A 262 -46.71 25.43 25.10
C ASP A 262 -47.41 24.62 24.01
N TYR A 263 -48.24 23.68 24.48
CA TYR A 263 -49.30 22.86 23.89
C TYR A 263 -48.90 21.54 23.22
#